data_6d12d074d78439b6f8cfd051c48ca1d4
#
_entry.id   6d12d074d78439b6f8cfd051c48ca1d4
#
_cell.length_a   1.000
_cell.length_b   1.000
_cell.length_c   1.000
_cell.angle_alpha   90.00
_cell.angle_beta   90.00
_cell.angle_gamma   90.00
#
_symmetry.space_group_name_H-M   'P 1'
#
loop_
_entity.id
_entity.type
_entity.pdbx_description
1 polymer ?
#
loop_
_entity_poly.entity_id
_entity_poly.type
_entity_poly.pdbx_seq_one_letter_code
_entity_poly.pdbx_strand_id
1 'polypeptide(L)'
;IQKTRTQLNDAINQALLVVEPSMSQVEKAMVLHDYLISTTAYTSNAGNAFRLTEVGVFLKHKANCEGYSRAYAILMQKVGIPVKFVSSNKMVHMWNEIKIGQKWYHVDVTWDDPMDARDKTDQYGRVSHQNFLCSAARMRKTKHYDFSTADATSTKYDNRYWKSINTVSYTHLRAHETRH
;
A
#
# COMPACT_ATOMS: atom_id res chain seq x y z
N ILE A 1 -26.07 0.72 -3.87
CA ILE A 1 -25.25 -0.12 -2.95
C ILE A 1 -24.75 -1.36 -3.68
N GLN A 2 -25.63 -2.14 -4.31
CA GLN A 2 -25.25 -3.37 -5.02
C GLN A 2 -24.29 -3.09 -6.19
N LYS A 3 -24.54 -2.05 -6.99
CA LYS A 3 -23.68 -1.63 -8.10
C LYS A 3 -22.26 -1.24 -7.63
N THR A 4 -22.16 -0.49 -6.53
CA THR A 4 -20.87 -0.08 -5.97
C THR A 4 -20.08 -1.28 -5.47
N ARG A 5 -20.74 -2.25 -4.84
CA ARG A 5 -20.09 -3.48 -4.38
C ARG A 5 -19.53 -4.30 -5.54
N THR A 6 -20.28 -4.44 -6.63
CA THR A 6 -19.82 -5.12 -7.85
C THR A 6 -18.62 -4.40 -8.46
N GLN A 7 -18.68 -3.09 -8.60
CA GLN A 7 -17.58 -2.28 -9.11
C GLN A 7 -16.34 -2.41 -8.24
N LEU A 8 -16.48 -2.41 -6.91
CA LEU A 8 -15.37 -2.57 -5.98
C LEU A 8 -14.74 -3.96 -6.12
N ASN A 9 -15.54 -5.01 -6.19
CA ASN A 9 -15.03 -6.37 -6.38
C ASN A 9 -14.30 -6.52 -7.71
N ASP A 10 -14.81 -5.94 -8.78
CA ASP A 10 -14.15 -5.95 -10.10
C ASP A 10 -12.80 -5.20 -10.05
N ALA A 11 -12.75 -4.06 -9.38
CA ALA A 11 -11.51 -3.29 -9.22
C ALA A 11 -10.47 -4.04 -8.38
N ILE A 12 -10.89 -4.71 -7.31
CA ILE A 12 -10.01 -5.56 -6.50
C ILE A 12 -9.47 -6.72 -7.34
N ASN A 13 -10.31 -7.39 -8.10
CA ASN A 13 -9.90 -8.47 -8.99
C ASN A 13 -8.92 -7.98 -10.06
N GLN A 14 -9.12 -6.77 -10.57
CA GLN A 14 -8.19 -6.13 -11.51
C GLN A 14 -6.81 -5.92 -10.86
N ALA A 15 -6.77 -5.44 -9.62
CA ALA A 15 -5.53 -5.27 -8.88
C ALA A 15 -4.79 -6.61 -8.70
N LEU A 16 -5.52 -7.68 -8.42
CA LEU A 16 -4.95 -9.00 -8.20
C LEU A 16 -4.33 -9.63 -9.46
N LEU A 17 -4.59 -9.09 -10.65
CA LEU A 17 -3.97 -9.56 -11.89
C LEU A 17 -2.45 -9.35 -11.93
N VAL A 18 -1.90 -8.46 -11.10
CA VAL A 18 -0.44 -8.27 -11.02
C VAL A 18 0.27 -9.42 -10.28
N VAL A 19 -0.49 -10.26 -9.58
CA VAL A 19 0.04 -11.39 -8.82
C VAL A 19 0.09 -12.62 -9.70
N GLU A 20 1.27 -13.25 -9.78
CA GLU A 20 1.45 -14.53 -10.45
C GLU A 20 1.55 -15.67 -9.43
N PRO A 21 1.04 -16.89 -9.74
CA PRO A 21 1.04 -18.02 -8.80
C PRO A 21 2.42 -18.43 -8.29
N SER A 22 3.47 -18.19 -9.10
CA SER A 22 4.86 -18.52 -8.75
C SER A 22 5.51 -17.52 -7.78
N MET A 23 4.89 -16.40 -7.50
CA MET A 23 5.44 -15.37 -6.61
C MET A 23 5.54 -15.84 -5.17
N SER A 24 6.65 -15.49 -4.51
CA SER A 24 6.79 -15.62 -3.05
C SER A 24 5.86 -14.66 -2.31
N GLN A 25 5.71 -14.86 -1.00
CA GLN A 25 4.95 -13.91 -0.15
C GLN A 25 5.50 -12.49 -0.26
N VAL A 26 6.83 -12.33 -0.23
CA VAL A 26 7.49 -11.02 -0.38
C VAL A 26 7.15 -10.38 -1.72
N GLU A 27 7.23 -11.15 -2.80
CA GLU A 27 6.92 -10.67 -4.14
C GLU A 27 5.46 -10.25 -4.28
N LYS A 28 4.53 -11.05 -3.77
CA LYS A 28 3.10 -10.70 -3.76
C LYS A 28 2.83 -9.41 -2.98
N ALA A 29 3.41 -9.31 -1.78
CA ALA A 29 3.27 -8.12 -0.94
C ALA A 29 3.82 -6.87 -1.64
N MET A 30 4.94 -6.99 -2.34
CA MET A 30 5.58 -5.87 -3.03
C MET A 30 4.82 -5.44 -4.29
N VAL A 31 4.41 -6.37 -5.13
CA VAL A 31 3.70 -5.99 -6.38
C VAL A 31 2.35 -5.32 -6.07
N LEU A 32 1.67 -5.74 -5.00
CA LEU A 32 0.42 -5.13 -4.58
C LEU A 32 0.61 -3.76 -3.92
N HIS A 33 1.67 -3.60 -3.12
CA HIS A 33 2.12 -2.30 -2.62
C HIS A 33 2.38 -1.33 -3.77
N ASP A 34 3.18 -1.75 -4.73
CA ASP A 34 3.55 -0.94 -5.88
C ASP A 34 2.34 -0.60 -6.77
N TYR A 35 1.42 -1.56 -6.94
CA TYR A 35 0.18 -1.35 -7.68
C TYR A 35 -0.65 -0.22 -7.07
N LEU A 36 -0.86 -0.24 -5.75
CA LEU A 36 -1.63 0.81 -5.06
C LEU A 36 -1.01 2.19 -5.23
N ILE A 37 0.31 2.29 -5.07
CA ILE A 37 1.02 3.56 -5.25
C ILE A 37 0.92 4.05 -6.69
N SER A 38 1.04 3.15 -7.65
CA SER A 38 1.00 3.50 -9.07
C SER A 38 -0.38 3.92 -9.57
N THR A 39 -1.45 3.54 -8.87
CA THR A 39 -2.84 3.78 -9.29
C THR A 39 -3.61 4.75 -8.40
N THR A 40 -3.02 5.21 -7.31
CA THR A 40 -3.70 6.06 -6.32
C THR A 40 -2.88 7.31 -6.04
N ALA A 41 -3.56 8.45 -5.93
CA ALA A 41 -2.95 9.69 -5.45
C ALA A 41 -3.37 9.96 -4.00
N TYR A 42 -2.45 10.45 -3.18
CA TYR A 42 -2.77 10.87 -1.82
C TYR A 42 -3.64 12.13 -1.82
N THR A 43 -4.65 12.15 -0.96
CA THR A 43 -5.44 13.36 -0.71
C THR A 43 -5.82 13.48 0.76
N SER A 44 -5.67 14.68 1.29
CA SER A 44 -6.17 15.05 2.62
C SER A 44 -7.45 15.90 2.54
N ASN A 45 -8.01 16.09 1.35
CA ASN A 45 -9.17 16.95 1.14
C ASN A 45 -10.41 16.40 1.86
N ALA A 46 -10.82 17.10 2.91
CA ALA A 46 -11.97 16.74 3.74
C ALA A 46 -13.31 16.69 2.98
N GLY A 47 -13.42 17.38 1.86
CA GLY A 47 -14.59 17.31 0.99
C GLY A 47 -14.75 15.97 0.27
N ASN A 48 -13.74 15.13 0.29
CA ASN A 48 -13.77 13.79 -0.30
C ASN A 48 -13.90 12.72 0.80
N ALA A 49 -15.14 12.34 1.11
CA ALA A 49 -15.42 11.34 2.14
C ALA A 49 -14.85 9.94 1.77
N PHE A 50 -14.67 9.63 0.50
CA PHE A 50 -14.13 8.35 0.04
C PHE A 50 -12.67 8.16 0.43
N ARG A 51 -11.94 9.23 0.74
CA ARG A 51 -10.50 9.17 1.07
C ARG A 51 -10.17 8.23 2.23
N LEU A 52 -11.14 8.03 3.13
CA LEU A 52 -10.98 7.20 4.32
C LEU A 52 -11.19 5.69 4.06
N THR A 53 -11.57 5.33 2.86
CA THR A 53 -12.03 3.97 2.56
C THR A 53 -11.32 3.38 1.35
N GLU A 54 -11.44 2.08 1.21
CA GLU A 54 -10.96 1.33 0.04
C GLU A 54 -11.64 1.77 -1.26
N VAL A 55 -12.85 2.31 -1.18
CA VAL A 55 -13.55 2.88 -2.36
C VAL A 55 -12.75 4.05 -2.95
N GLY A 56 -12.16 4.88 -2.10
CA GLY A 56 -11.28 5.96 -2.55
C GLY A 56 -10.11 5.44 -3.37
N VAL A 57 -9.48 4.37 -2.90
CA VAL A 57 -8.34 3.75 -3.60
C VAL A 57 -8.78 3.08 -4.91
N PHE A 58 -9.71 2.14 -4.83
CA PHE A 58 -10.03 1.26 -5.97
C PHE A 58 -10.92 1.92 -7.02
N LEU A 59 -11.82 2.83 -6.64
CA LEU A 59 -12.77 3.43 -7.57
C LEU A 59 -12.51 4.91 -7.89
N LYS A 60 -11.97 5.67 -6.95
CA LYS A 60 -11.71 7.10 -7.11
C LYS A 60 -10.24 7.42 -7.37
N HIS A 61 -9.35 6.47 -7.08
CA HIS A 61 -7.90 6.61 -7.21
C HIS A 61 -7.33 7.79 -6.40
N LYS A 62 -7.99 8.11 -5.28
CA LYS A 62 -7.57 9.13 -4.31
C LYS A 62 -7.95 8.69 -2.90
N ALA A 63 -6.99 8.72 -1.98
CA ALA A 63 -7.22 8.34 -0.60
C ALA A 63 -6.21 8.98 0.34
N ASN A 64 -6.49 8.91 1.64
CA ASN A 64 -5.54 9.21 2.69
C ASN A 64 -4.94 7.90 3.27
N CYS A 65 -4.18 8.02 4.35
CA CYS A 65 -3.51 6.87 4.98
C CYS A 65 -4.49 5.76 5.39
N GLU A 66 -5.68 6.10 5.85
CA GLU A 66 -6.68 5.10 6.24
C GLU A 66 -7.19 4.33 5.01
N GLY A 67 -7.48 5.02 3.90
CA GLY A 67 -7.89 4.39 2.65
C GLY A 67 -6.82 3.47 2.08
N TYR A 68 -5.57 3.93 2.02
CA TYR A 68 -4.43 3.09 1.60
C TYR A 68 -4.29 1.84 2.48
N SER A 69 -4.38 2.01 3.79
CA SER A 69 -4.22 0.90 4.74
C SER A 69 -5.32 -0.14 4.61
N ARG A 70 -6.56 0.31 4.41
CA ARG A 70 -7.72 -0.60 4.19
C ARG A 70 -7.60 -1.34 2.88
N ALA A 71 -7.22 -0.67 1.81
CA ALA A 71 -7.02 -1.30 0.50
C ALA A 71 -5.90 -2.34 0.54
N TYR A 72 -4.77 -2.01 1.16
CA TYR A 72 -3.66 -2.96 1.29
C TYR A 72 -4.07 -4.18 2.12
N ALA A 73 -4.80 -3.99 3.23
CA ALA A 73 -5.30 -5.08 4.05
C ALA A 73 -6.20 -6.03 3.26
N ILE A 74 -7.09 -5.50 2.42
CA ILE A 74 -7.95 -6.31 1.55
C ILE A 74 -7.10 -7.15 0.59
N LEU A 75 -6.11 -6.55 -0.06
CA LEU A 75 -5.25 -7.24 -1.02
C LEU A 75 -4.41 -8.33 -0.33
N MET A 76 -3.87 -8.05 0.86
CA MET A 76 -3.11 -9.04 1.63
C MET A 76 -3.98 -10.24 2.02
N GLN A 77 -5.20 -9.99 2.48
CA GLN A 77 -6.16 -11.06 2.78
C GLN A 77 -6.46 -11.91 1.55
N LYS A 78 -6.66 -11.29 0.39
CA LYS A 78 -6.94 -12.00 -0.87
C LYS A 78 -5.81 -12.93 -1.31
N VAL A 79 -4.57 -12.62 -0.98
CA VAL A 79 -3.40 -13.47 -1.32
C VAL A 79 -2.92 -14.33 -0.14
N GLY A 80 -3.68 -14.36 0.95
CA GLY A 80 -3.39 -15.24 2.09
C GLY A 80 -2.26 -14.77 2.99
N ILE A 81 -1.92 -13.48 2.99
CA ILE A 81 -0.90 -12.88 3.86
C ILE A 81 -1.60 -12.27 5.07
N PRO A 82 -1.30 -12.70 6.30
CA PRO A 82 -1.87 -12.09 7.49
C PRO A 82 -1.51 -10.62 7.58
N VAL A 83 -2.48 -9.78 7.91
CA VAL A 83 -2.33 -8.33 7.94
C VAL A 83 -3.09 -7.75 9.13
N LYS A 84 -2.55 -6.68 9.69
CA LYS A 84 -3.23 -5.91 10.73
C LYS A 84 -2.94 -4.42 10.55
N PHE A 85 -3.76 -3.59 11.21
CA PHE A 85 -3.59 -2.15 11.21
C PHE A 85 -2.67 -1.72 12.34
N VAL A 86 -1.86 -0.70 12.07
CA VAL A 86 -1.07 0.01 13.06
C VAL A 86 -1.49 1.47 13.00
N SER A 87 -1.67 2.10 14.15
CA SER A 87 -2.01 3.50 14.23
C SER A 87 -1.16 4.24 15.26
N SER A 88 -0.96 5.52 14.99
CA SER A 88 -0.33 6.46 15.91
C SER A 88 -1.27 7.65 16.10
N ASN A 89 -1.73 7.85 17.34
CA ASN A 89 -2.58 8.99 17.65
C ASN A 89 -1.83 10.32 17.54
N LYS A 90 -0.56 10.35 17.96
CA LYS A 90 0.25 11.57 17.90
C LYS A 90 0.60 11.98 16.48
N MET A 91 0.85 11.01 15.59
CA MET A 91 1.09 11.28 14.18
C MET A 91 -0.21 11.53 13.39
N VAL A 92 -1.36 11.13 13.94
CA VAL A 92 -2.64 11.06 13.21
C VAL A 92 -2.43 10.27 11.92
N HIS A 93 -1.90 9.06 12.06
CA HIS A 93 -1.47 8.22 10.94
C HIS A 93 -1.81 6.75 11.17
N MET A 94 -2.02 6.04 10.06
CA MET A 94 -2.32 4.61 10.04
C MET A 94 -1.55 3.94 8.91
N TRP A 95 -1.06 2.73 9.17
CA TRP A 95 -0.40 1.86 8.20
C TRP A 95 -0.65 0.40 8.55
N ASN A 96 0.14 -0.52 8.03
CA ASN A 96 -0.07 -1.94 8.25
C ASN A 96 1.17 -2.65 8.80
N GLU A 97 0.93 -3.78 9.44
CA GLU A 97 1.90 -4.86 9.60
C GLU A 97 1.42 -6.08 8.83
N ILE A 98 2.34 -6.78 8.19
CA ILE A 98 2.07 -8.04 7.48
C ILE A 98 2.99 -9.14 7.98
N LYS A 99 2.53 -10.39 7.91
CA LYS A 99 3.30 -11.55 8.34
C LYS A 99 3.91 -12.26 7.14
N ILE A 100 5.22 -12.26 7.08
CA ILE A 100 6.01 -12.97 6.07
C ILE A 100 6.74 -14.12 6.75
N GLY A 101 6.47 -15.34 6.31
CA GLY A 101 6.91 -16.52 7.05
C GLY A 101 6.30 -16.52 8.44
N GLN A 102 7.14 -16.43 9.48
CA GLN A 102 6.70 -16.44 10.87
C GLN A 102 6.90 -15.09 11.58
N LYS A 103 7.24 -14.03 10.84
CA LYS A 103 7.59 -12.72 11.41
C LYS A 103 6.70 -11.61 10.87
N TRP A 104 6.40 -10.64 11.74
CA TRP A 104 5.67 -9.43 11.37
C TRP A 104 6.61 -8.32 10.93
N TYR A 105 6.21 -7.57 9.91
CA TYR A 105 6.94 -6.41 9.37
C TYR A 105 5.98 -5.27 9.09
N HIS A 106 6.44 -4.05 9.31
CA HIS A 106 5.68 -2.86 8.95
C HIS A 106 5.72 -2.59 7.45
N VAL A 107 4.60 -2.14 6.92
CA VAL A 107 4.47 -1.62 5.56
C VAL A 107 3.62 -0.35 5.60
N ASP A 108 4.18 0.76 5.16
CA ASP A 108 3.45 2.04 5.04
C ASP A 108 3.36 2.44 3.57
N VAL A 109 2.28 2.04 2.93
CA VAL A 109 2.03 2.31 1.51
C VAL A 109 1.90 3.81 1.25
N THR A 110 1.26 4.53 2.17
CA THR A 110 1.04 5.98 2.05
C THR A 110 2.36 6.75 1.95
N TRP A 111 3.27 6.48 2.88
CA TRP A 111 4.55 7.19 2.93
C TRP A 111 5.53 6.73 1.84
N ASP A 112 5.29 5.58 1.24
CA ASP A 112 6.03 5.11 0.08
C ASP A 112 5.48 5.65 -1.25
N ASP A 113 4.35 6.37 -1.21
CA ASP A 113 3.79 7.06 -2.36
C ASP A 113 4.42 8.47 -2.48
N PRO A 114 5.33 8.70 -3.44
CA PRO A 114 6.00 9.98 -3.53
C PRO A 114 5.09 11.06 -4.10
N MET A 115 5.10 12.20 -3.43
CA MET A 115 4.42 13.42 -3.87
C MET A 115 5.47 14.50 -4.20
N ASP A 116 5.18 15.34 -5.21
CA ASP A 116 5.97 16.52 -5.41
C ASP A 116 5.77 17.49 -4.23
N ALA A 117 6.87 17.91 -3.63
CA ALA A 117 6.82 18.79 -2.45
C ALA A 117 6.30 20.20 -2.75
N ARG A 118 6.36 20.63 -4.00
CA ARG A 118 6.00 22.00 -4.42
C ARG A 118 4.50 22.15 -4.67
N ASP A 119 3.93 21.29 -5.49
CA ASP A 119 2.53 21.36 -5.90
C ASP A 119 1.69 20.22 -5.30
N LYS A 120 2.31 19.32 -4.55
CA LYS A 120 1.68 18.14 -3.93
C LYS A 120 0.99 17.24 -4.94
N THR A 121 1.49 17.23 -6.17
CA THR A 121 1.05 16.29 -7.19
C THR A 121 1.67 14.93 -6.97
N ASP A 122 0.91 13.90 -7.29
CA ASP A 122 1.38 12.53 -7.22
C ASP A 122 2.46 12.27 -8.27
N GLN A 123 3.54 11.61 -7.85
CA GLN A 123 4.65 11.24 -8.71
C GLN A 123 4.42 9.83 -9.30
N TYR A 124 3.40 9.69 -10.13
CA TYR A 124 3.07 8.42 -10.77
C TYR A 124 4.30 7.76 -11.42
N GLY A 125 4.46 6.47 -11.18
CA GLY A 125 5.56 5.68 -11.68
C GLY A 125 6.82 5.72 -10.84
N ARG A 126 6.85 6.52 -9.78
CA ARG A 126 7.90 6.48 -8.75
C ARG A 126 7.36 5.80 -7.53
N VAL A 127 7.95 4.69 -7.16
CA VAL A 127 7.56 3.93 -5.98
C VAL A 127 8.74 3.89 -5.02
N SER A 128 8.54 4.35 -3.80
CA SER A 128 9.50 4.17 -2.71
C SER A 128 9.25 2.84 -2.00
N HIS A 129 10.31 2.24 -1.48
CA HIS A 129 10.25 1.05 -0.64
C HIS A 129 10.91 1.29 0.72
N GLN A 130 11.06 2.55 1.13
CA GLN A 130 11.70 2.89 2.41
C GLN A 130 10.91 2.37 3.62
N ASN A 131 9.61 2.23 3.48
CA ASN A 131 8.70 1.77 4.52
C ASN A 131 8.05 0.43 4.14
N PHE A 132 8.79 -0.41 3.44
CA PHE A 132 8.34 -1.74 3.02
C PHE A 132 9.12 -2.83 3.75
N LEU A 133 8.43 -3.69 4.47
CA LEU A 133 8.94 -4.79 5.29
C LEU A 133 9.99 -4.34 6.33
N CYS A 134 9.63 -3.34 7.10
CA CYS A 134 10.49 -2.74 8.10
C CYS A 134 10.30 -3.34 9.50
N SER A 135 11.39 -3.43 10.26
CA SER A 135 11.29 -3.61 11.70
C SER A 135 10.75 -2.34 12.38
N ALA A 136 10.28 -2.46 13.62
CA ALA A 136 9.89 -1.30 14.42
C ALA A 136 11.06 -0.30 14.59
N ALA A 137 12.28 -0.81 14.74
CA ALA A 137 13.48 0.04 14.83
C ALA A 137 13.69 0.86 13.55
N ARG A 138 13.51 0.23 12.37
CA ARG A 138 13.60 0.92 11.09
C ARG A 138 12.50 1.96 10.92
N MET A 139 11.27 1.65 11.35
CA MET A 139 10.16 2.59 11.29
C MET A 139 10.44 3.87 12.09
N ARG A 140 11.10 3.75 13.25
CA ARG A 140 11.52 4.93 14.01
C ARG A 140 12.55 5.77 13.25
N LYS A 141 13.47 5.15 12.52
CA LYS A 141 14.44 5.86 11.67
C LYS A 141 13.75 6.60 10.52
N THR A 142 12.63 6.08 10.02
CA THR A 142 11.82 6.75 9.00
C THR A 142 10.77 7.69 9.63
N LYS A 143 10.98 8.09 10.86
CA LYS A 143 10.19 9.10 11.60
C LYS A 143 8.78 8.66 11.99
N HIS A 144 8.52 7.38 12.08
CA HIS A 144 7.31 6.87 12.72
C HIS A 144 7.52 6.79 14.24
N TYR A 145 6.52 7.17 15.00
CA TYR A 145 6.57 7.15 16.46
C TYR A 145 5.17 6.91 17.05
N ASP A 146 5.11 6.70 18.35
CA ASP A 146 3.84 6.50 19.09
C ASP A 146 3.02 5.33 18.50
N PHE A 147 3.64 4.17 18.39
CA PHE A 147 3.00 2.94 17.94
C PHE A 147 3.50 1.72 18.72
N SER A 148 2.71 0.66 18.71
CA SER A 148 3.12 -0.60 19.35
C SER A 148 4.19 -1.29 18.53
N THR A 149 5.23 -1.78 19.21
CA THR A 149 6.42 -2.40 18.58
C THR A 149 6.60 -3.86 18.94
N ALA A 150 5.63 -4.45 19.62
CA ALA A 150 5.79 -5.77 20.26
C ALA A 150 6.11 -6.89 19.25
N ASP A 151 5.64 -6.79 18.02
CA ASP A 151 5.67 -7.91 17.07
C ASP A 151 6.75 -7.80 15.99
N ALA A 152 7.08 -6.59 15.55
CA ALA A 152 7.94 -6.36 14.37
C ALA A 152 9.40 -6.15 14.79
N THR A 153 10.04 -7.17 15.33
CA THR A 153 11.42 -7.11 15.82
C THR A 153 12.47 -7.56 14.80
N SER A 154 12.08 -8.30 13.76
CA SER A 154 13.01 -8.81 12.76
C SER A 154 13.54 -7.69 11.87
N THR A 155 14.86 -7.60 11.74
CA THR A 155 15.57 -6.64 10.90
C THR A 155 15.97 -7.21 9.55
N LYS A 156 15.44 -8.37 9.19
CA LYS A 156 15.86 -9.14 8.01
C LYS A 156 15.88 -8.32 6.72
N TYR A 157 14.90 -7.43 6.55
CA TYR A 157 14.73 -6.64 5.34
C TYR A 157 15.11 -5.16 5.47
N ASP A 158 15.58 -4.72 6.63
CA ASP A 158 15.78 -3.29 6.93
C ASP A 158 16.81 -2.59 6.03
N ASN A 159 17.84 -3.32 5.60
CA ASN A 159 18.91 -2.78 4.77
C ASN A 159 18.84 -3.28 3.33
N ARG A 160 17.73 -3.87 2.92
CA ARG A 160 17.61 -4.42 1.58
C ARG A 160 17.27 -3.33 0.58
N TYR A 161 18.02 -3.29 -0.52
CA TYR A 161 17.64 -2.49 -1.67
C TYR A 161 16.58 -3.22 -2.47
N TRP A 162 15.38 -2.66 -2.51
CA TRP A 162 14.27 -3.22 -3.27
C TRP A 162 14.29 -2.68 -4.69
N LYS A 163 14.47 -3.55 -5.66
CA LYS A 163 14.14 -3.21 -7.05
C LYS A 163 12.67 -3.56 -7.28
N SER A 164 11.93 -2.66 -7.86
CA SER A 164 10.57 -2.97 -8.32
C SER A 164 10.63 -4.16 -9.27
N ILE A 165 9.90 -5.19 -8.94
CA ILE A 165 9.99 -6.48 -9.65
C ILE A 165 9.44 -6.34 -11.07
N ASN A 166 8.63 -5.30 -11.38
CA ASN A 166 7.97 -5.19 -12.67
C ASN A 166 7.45 -3.79 -12.99
N THR A 167 8.33 -2.82 -13.16
CA THR A 167 7.96 -1.48 -13.68
C THR A 167 7.23 -1.56 -15.04
N VAL A 168 7.56 -2.53 -15.87
CA VAL A 168 6.94 -2.74 -17.19
C VAL A 168 5.49 -3.20 -17.05
N SER A 169 5.17 -4.07 -16.10
CA SER A 169 3.82 -4.57 -15.89
C SER A 169 2.86 -3.47 -15.39
N TYR A 170 3.32 -2.57 -14.52
CA TYR A 170 2.48 -1.46 -14.03
C TYR A 170 2.16 -0.45 -15.12
N THR A 171 3.14 -0.11 -15.94
CA THR A 171 2.95 0.78 -17.09
C THR A 171 1.96 0.16 -18.09
N HIS A 172 2.03 -1.14 -18.29
CA HIS A 172 1.13 -1.88 -19.19
C HIS A 172 -0.31 -1.92 -18.65
N LEU A 173 -0.50 -2.16 -17.37
CA LEU A 173 -1.82 -2.13 -16.71
C LEU A 173 -2.46 -0.75 -16.78
N ARG A 174 -1.69 0.32 -16.56
CA ARG A 174 -2.16 1.70 -16.75
C ARG A 174 -2.61 1.97 -18.17
N ALA A 175 -1.90 1.48 -19.16
CA ALA A 175 -2.27 1.64 -20.57
C ALA A 175 -3.61 0.95 -20.88
N HIS A 176 -3.95 -0.14 -20.20
CA HIS A 176 -5.25 -0.80 -20.31
C HIS A 176 -6.38 -0.04 -19.60
N GLU A 177 -6.11 0.56 -18.43
CA GLU A 177 -7.09 1.35 -17.66
C GLU A 177 -7.48 2.66 -18.36
N THR A 178 -6.59 3.28 -19.10
CA THR A 178 -6.84 4.54 -19.82
C THR A 178 -7.56 4.35 -21.16
N ARG A 179 -7.78 3.13 -21.63
CA ARG A 179 -8.44 2.83 -22.90
C ARG A 179 -9.93 2.49 -22.77
N HIS A 180 -10.47 2.53 -21.59
CA HIS A 180 -11.88 2.35 -21.28
C HIS A 180 -12.40 3.61 -20.59
#